data_6217bb109926f87787317480ea006251
#
_entry.id   6217bb109926f87787317480ea006251
#
_cell.length_a   1.000
_cell.length_b   1.000
_cell.length_c   1.000
_cell.angle_alpha   90.00
_cell.angle_beta   90.00
_cell.angle_gamma   90.00
#
_symmetry.space_group_name_H-M   'P 1'
#
loop_
_entity.id
_entity.type
_entity.pdbx_description
1 polymer ?
#
loop_
_entity_poly.entity_id
_entity_poly.type
_entity_poly.pdbx_seq_one_letter_code
_entity_poly.pdbx_strand_id
1 'polypeptide(L)'
;MKIGPPRDELEELFDELGELHELRAGVQKKVLAHDIKQAMKAGKLSPSEMARRMRTSREAVYRLLDPTRTGVTLDSLQRAASALGLTLNISFETPARRPAARRQGLAARRKKRAA
;
A
#
# COMPACT_ATOMS: atom_id res chain seq x y z
N MET A 1 -7.93 40.38 4.86
CA MET A 1 -8.60 39.45 4.34
C MET A 1 -7.99 38.16 4.44
N LYS A 2 -8.71 37.18 4.68
CA LYS A 2 -8.24 35.92 4.82
C LYS A 2 -8.11 35.23 3.57
N ILE A 3 -7.14 34.55 3.30
CA ILE A 3 -6.97 33.78 2.12
C ILE A 3 -7.01 32.36 2.50
N GLY A 4 -7.88 31.66 2.01
CA GLY A 4 -7.99 30.26 2.35
C GLY A 4 -8.93 30.05 3.53
N PRO A 5 -9.14 28.84 3.95
CA PRO A 5 -10.07 28.55 5.04
C PRO A 5 -9.51 28.97 6.37
N PRO A 6 -10.36 29.12 7.34
CA PRO A 6 -9.96 29.50 8.66
C PRO A 6 -9.12 28.40 9.26
N ARG A 7 -8.34 28.69 10.27
CA ARG A 7 -7.54 27.74 10.91
C ARG A 7 -8.28 26.54 11.39
N ASP A 8 -9.46 26.67 11.95
CA ASP A 8 -10.21 25.53 12.40
C ASP A 8 -10.54 24.60 11.26
N GLU A 9 -10.92 25.14 10.10
CA GLU A 9 -11.25 24.30 8.97
C GLU A 9 -10.02 23.61 8.44
N LEU A 10 -8.87 24.27 8.54
CA LEU A 10 -7.66 23.63 8.06
C LEU A 10 -7.29 22.48 8.97
N GLU A 11 -7.49 22.62 10.26
CA GLU A 11 -7.18 21.56 11.17
C GLU A 11 -8.10 20.37 10.94
N GLU A 12 -9.37 20.64 10.67
CA GLU A 12 -10.29 19.57 10.42
C GLU A 12 -9.92 18.87 9.15
N LEU A 13 -9.47 19.63 8.14
CA LEU A 13 -9.10 19.05 6.88
C LEU A 13 -7.90 18.14 7.07
N PHE A 14 -6.91 18.56 7.85
CA PHE A 14 -5.74 17.74 8.06
C PHE A 14 -6.12 16.48 8.85
N ASP A 15 -7.07 16.57 9.76
CA ASP A 15 -7.49 15.41 10.52
C ASP A 15 -8.19 14.43 9.57
N GLU A 16 -9.04 14.93 8.68
CA GLU A 16 -9.71 14.07 7.73
C GLU A 16 -8.72 13.41 6.81
N LEU A 17 -7.70 14.13 6.37
CA LEU A 17 -6.70 13.55 5.49
C LEU A 17 -5.92 12.47 6.22
N GLY A 18 -5.66 12.68 7.50
CA GLY A 18 -4.96 11.68 8.28
C GLY A 18 -5.77 10.41 8.43
N GLU A 19 -7.08 10.58 8.68
CA GLU A 19 -7.93 9.43 8.83
C GLU A 19 -8.05 8.68 7.52
N LEU A 20 -8.13 9.41 6.41
CA LEU A 20 -8.24 8.77 5.12
C LEU A 20 -6.95 8.01 4.83
N HIS A 21 -5.82 8.57 5.20
CA HIS A 21 -4.54 7.92 4.98
C HIS A 21 -4.50 6.60 5.77
N GLU A 22 -4.92 6.61 7.02
CA GLU A 22 -4.92 5.42 7.82
C GLU A 22 -5.86 4.37 7.27
N LEU A 23 -7.02 4.81 6.77
CA LEU A 23 -7.97 3.88 6.21
C LEU A 23 -7.39 3.22 4.98
N ARG A 24 -6.76 4.00 4.11
CA ARG A 24 -6.18 3.44 2.90
C ARG A 24 -5.03 2.50 3.22
N ALA A 25 -4.20 2.86 4.18
CA ALA A 25 -3.09 2.00 4.56
C ALA A 25 -3.63 0.68 5.11
N GLY A 26 -4.72 0.72 5.86
CA GLY A 26 -5.32 -0.48 6.40
C GLY A 26 -5.85 -1.39 5.31
N VAL A 27 -6.51 -0.79 4.30
CA VAL A 27 -7.05 -1.58 3.21
C VAL A 27 -5.90 -2.19 2.40
N GLN A 28 -4.87 -1.39 2.14
CA GLN A 28 -3.72 -1.88 1.37
C GLN A 28 -3.02 -3.00 2.11
N LYS A 29 -2.90 -2.91 3.44
CA LYS A 29 -2.26 -3.97 4.18
C LYS A 29 -3.08 -5.24 4.16
N LYS A 30 -4.41 -5.13 4.17
CA LYS A 30 -5.24 -6.31 4.11
C LYS A 30 -5.04 -7.02 2.79
N VAL A 31 -4.97 -6.27 1.69
CA VAL A 31 -4.78 -6.86 0.39
C VAL A 31 -3.39 -7.49 0.30
N LEU A 32 -2.40 -6.79 0.80
CA LEU A 32 -1.03 -7.28 0.76
C LEU A 32 -0.88 -8.55 1.59
N ALA A 33 -1.44 -8.56 2.80
CA ALA A 33 -1.34 -9.73 3.65
C ALA A 33 -2.05 -10.92 3.00
N HIS A 34 -3.18 -10.65 2.35
CA HIS A 34 -3.92 -11.71 1.68
C HIS A 34 -3.09 -12.27 0.53
N ASP A 35 -2.49 -11.40 -0.27
CA ASP A 35 -1.70 -11.83 -1.42
C ASP A 35 -0.50 -12.65 -0.98
N ILE A 36 0.15 -12.24 0.09
CA ILE A 36 1.30 -12.97 0.58
C ILE A 36 0.88 -14.33 1.10
N LYS A 37 -0.26 -14.40 1.82
CA LYS A 37 -0.73 -15.67 2.33
C LYS A 37 -1.08 -16.60 1.19
N GLN A 38 -1.69 -16.08 0.13
CA GLN A 38 -2.06 -16.91 -1.01
C GLN A 38 -0.82 -17.44 -1.71
N ALA A 39 0.20 -16.60 -1.85
CA ALA A 39 1.43 -17.01 -2.50
C ALA A 39 2.15 -18.07 -1.65
N MET A 40 2.12 -17.92 -0.32
CA MET A 40 2.73 -18.91 0.54
C MET A 40 2.01 -20.24 0.42
N LYS A 41 0.68 -20.18 0.33
CA LYS A 41 -0.09 -21.38 0.22
C LYS A 41 0.19 -22.04 -1.09
N ALA A 42 0.26 -21.30 -2.19
CA ALA A 42 0.54 -21.88 -3.49
C ALA A 42 1.92 -22.53 -3.50
N GLY A 43 2.87 -21.96 -2.79
CA GLY A 43 4.21 -22.53 -2.72
C GLY A 43 4.39 -23.52 -1.59
N LYS A 44 3.32 -23.75 -0.83
CA LYS A 44 3.38 -24.66 0.32
C LYS A 44 4.46 -24.27 1.32
N LEU A 45 4.55 -22.97 1.60
CA LEU A 45 5.53 -22.48 2.54
C LEU A 45 4.88 -22.22 3.90
N SER A 46 5.50 -22.71 4.94
CA SER A 46 5.02 -22.43 6.29
C SER A 46 5.66 -21.13 6.72
N PRO A 47 5.18 -20.51 7.80
CA PRO A 47 5.80 -19.29 8.28
C PRO A 47 7.27 -19.49 8.65
N SER A 48 7.64 -20.66 9.13
CA SER A 48 9.03 -20.92 9.47
C SER A 48 9.90 -20.95 8.21
N GLU A 49 9.36 -21.56 7.16
CA GLU A 49 10.08 -21.66 5.92
C GLU A 49 10.21 -20.27 5.33
N MET A 50 9.14 -19.50 5.38
CA MET A 50 9.14 -18.14 4.88
C MET A 50 10.16 -17.30 5.62
N ALA A 51 10.21 -17.45 6.95
CA ALA A 51 11.17 -16.70 7.75
C ALA A 51 12.60 -17.04 7.35
N ARG A 52 12.83 -18.31 7.09
CA ARG A 52 14.16 -18.72 6.71
C ARG A 52 14.54 -18.14 5.36
N ARG A 53 13.62 -18.16 4.40
CA ARG A 53 13.91 -17.60 3.09
C ARG A 53 14.08 -16.10 3.13
N MET A 54 13.33 -15.42 3.98
CA MET A 54 13.44 -13.99 4.13
C MET A 54 14.62 -13.59 5.02
N ARG A 55 15.23 -14.57 5.70
CA ARG A 55 16.32 -14.29 6.62
C ARG A 55 15.85 -13.38 7.74
N THR A 56 14.74 -13.73 8.34
CA THR A 56 14.16 -12.94 9.41
C THR A 56 13.53 -13.90 10.42
N SER A 57 12.90 -13.36 11.45
CA SER A 57 12.29 -14.18 12.48
C SER A 57 10.87 -14.56 12.10
N ARG A 58 10.34 -15.57 12.76
CA ARG A 58 8.97 -15.97 12.50
C ARG A 58 8.03 -14.86 12.96
N GLU A 59 8.39 -14.14 14.02
CA GLU A 59 7.57 -13.05 14.48
C GLU A 59 7.47 -11.98 13.41
N ALA A 60 8.55 -11.74 12.68
CA ALA A 60 8.53 -10.76 11.62
C ALA A 60 7.58 -11.20 10.50
N VAL A 61 7.55 -12.51 10.23
CA VAL A 61 6.64 -13.04 9.23
C VAL A 61 5.20 -12.89 9.70
N TYR A 62 4.93 -13.20 10.96
CA TYR A 62 3.58 -13.07 11.47
C TYR A 62 3.12 -11.62 11.43
N ARG A 63 4.00 -10.66 11.71
CA ARG A 63 3.63 -9.27 11.62
C ARG A 63 3.34 -8.90 10.18
N LEU A 64 4.07 -9.45 9.24
CA LEU A 64 3.87 -9.17 7.84
C LEU A 64 2.50 -9.70 7.40
N LEU A 65 2.08 -10.84 7.92
CA LEU A 65 0.82 -11.44 7.54
C LEU A 65 -0.37 -10.89 8.33
N ASP A 66 -0.13 -10.06 9.31
CA ASP A 66 -1.19 -9.50 10.12
C ASP A 66 -1.81 -8.31 9.38
N PRO A 67 -3.05 -8.41 8.94
CA PRO A 67 -3.66 -7.34 8.17
C PRO A 67 -3.88 -6.05 8.94
N THR A 68 -3.77 -6.08 10.25
CA THR A 68 -3.97 -4.88 11.05
C THR A 68 -2.69 -4.11 11.28
N ARG A 69 -1.53 -4.70 10.95
CA ARG A 69 -0.28 -4.00 11.14
C ARG A 69 0.13 -3.35 9.85
N THR A 70 0.12 -2.03 9.80
CA THR A 70 0.38 -1.31 8.57
C THR A 70 1.81 -0.81 8.44
N GLY A 71 2.59 -0.92 9.49
CA GLY A 71 3.95 -0.38 9.45
C GLY A 71 4.97 -1.36 8.89
N VAL A 72 4.81 -1.76 7.64
CA VAL A 72 5.78 -2.66 7.04
C VAL A 72 6.81 -1.84 6.30
N THR A 73 8.04 -2.32 6.23
CA THR A 73 9.08 -1.60 5.54
C THR A 73 9.22 -2.11 4.13
N LEU A 74 9.81 -1.31 3.28
CA LEU A 74 10.03 -1.69 1.91
C LEU A 74 10.99 -2.88 1.90
N ASP A 75 11.97 -2.91 2.79
CA ASP A 75 12.91 -4.00 2.86
C ASP A 75 12.19 -5.31 3.15
N SER A 76 11.24 -5.31 4.08
CA SER A 76 10.50 -6.51 4.40
C SER A 76 9.70 -6.98 3.21
N LEU A 77 9.09 -6.04 2.46
CA LEU A 77 8.31 -6.42 1.30
C LEU A 77 9.20 -6.99 0.20
N GLN A 78 10.39 -6.44 0.03
CA GLN A 78 11.31 -6.94 -0.98
C GLN A 78 11.76 -8.36 -0.61
N ARG A 79 12.03 -8.60 0.66
CA ARG A 79 12.46 -9.91 1.08
C ARG A 79 11.34 -10.92 0.90
N ALA A 80 10.10 -10.51 1.19
CA ALA A 80 8.97 -11.39 1.02
C ALA A 80 8.79 -11.73 -0.46
N ALA A 81 8.90 -10.74 -1.33
CA ALA A 81 8.74 -10.98 -2.75
C ALA A 81 9.81 -11.94 -3.25
N SER A 82 11.04 -11.73 -2.83
CA SER A 82 12.13 -12.62 -3.24
C SER A 82 11.90 -14.03 -2.74
N ALA A 83 11.45 -14.18 -1.50
CA ALA A 83 11.23 -15.49 -0.94
C ALA A 83 10.12 -16.24 -1.68
N LEU A 84 9.18 -15.51 -2.25
CA LEU A 84 8.07 -16.11 -2.97
C LEU A 84 8.31 -16.21 -4.47
N GLY A 85 9.44 -15.73 -4.93
CA GLY A 85 9.72 -15.75 -6.36
C GLY A 85 8.91 -14.75 -7.14
N LEU A 86 8.48 -13.67 -6.46
CA LEU A 86 7.66 -12.65 -7.09
C LEU A 86 8.44 -11.37 -7.22
N THR A 87 7.94 -10.47 -8.03
CA THR A 87 8.55 -9.17 -8.20
C THR A 87 7.65 -8.13 -7.54
N LEU A 88 8.23 -7.29 -6.70
CA LEU A 88 7.47 -6.27 -6.03
C LEU A 88 7.43 -5.04 -6.91
N ASN A 89 6.22 -4.58 -7.19
CA ASN A 89 6.04 -3.38 -7.96
C ASN A 89 5.31 -2.36 -7.14
N ILE A 90 5.87 -1.18 -6.99
CA ILE A 90 5.26 -0.11 -6.23
C ILE A 90 5.29 1.13 -7.08
N SER A 91 4.17 1.79 -7.22
CA SER A 91 4.12 3.01 -7.97
C SER A 91 3.08 3.94 -7.38
N PHE A 92 3.18 5.19 -7.71
CA PHE A 92 2.20 6.15 -7.28
C PHE A 92 1.30 6.42 -8.46
N GLU A 93 0.01 6.54 -8.20
CA GLU A 93 -0.94 6.83 -9.23
C GLU A 93 -1.65 8.09 -8.90
N THR A 94 -2.03 8.84 -9.90
CA THR A 94 -2.81 10.02 -9.71
C THR A 94 -4.22 9.58 -9.32
N PRO A 95 -4.77 10.10 -8.27
CA PRO A 95 -6.10 9.69 -7.84
C PRO A 95 -7.12 10.04 -8.91
N ALA A 96 -8.05 9.15 -9.07
CA ALA A 96 -9.07 9.39 -10.02
C ALA A 96 -10.03 10.28 -9.41
N ARG A 97 -10.11 11.41 -9.39
CA ARG A 97 -10.95 12.18 -8.76
C ARG A 97 -12.00 12.48 -9.40
N ARG A 98 -12.61 12.65 -9.44
CA ARG A 98 -13.62 12.90 -9.84
C ARG A 98 -13.82 13.45 -10.68
N PRO A 99 -14.35 13.59 -10.81
CA PRO A 99 -14.80 13.99 -11.71
C PRO A 99 -14.15 13.93 -12.58
N ALA A 100 -13.94 13.48 -12.42
CA ALA A 100 -13.28 13.17 -13.10
C ALA A 100 -13.52 13.54 -14.25
N ALA A 101 -14.27 13.59 -14.47
CA ALA A 101 -14.59 13.95 -15.57
C ALA A 101 -13.59 14.60 -16.18
N ARG A 102 -13.37 15.56 -15.96
CA ARG A 102 -12.56 16.24 -16.56
C ARG A 102 -11.41 15.71 -16.70
N ARG A 103 -11.15 15.06 -16.01
CA ARG A 103 -10.00 14.62 -15.98
C ARG A 103 -9.77 13.62 -16.83
N GLN A 104 -10.66 13.06 -17.35
CA GLN A 104 -10.46 12.05 -18.12
C GLN A 104 -9.69 12.45 -19.20
N GLY A 105 -9.88 13.47 -19.69
CA GLY A 105 -9.17 13.83 -20.80
C GLY A 105 -7.77 13.93 -20.44
N LEU A 106 -7.45 14.46 -19.37
CA LEU A 106 -6.21 14.54 -18.95
C LEU A 106 -5.54 13.29 -18.81
N ALA A 107 -6.12 12.37 -18.25
CA ALA A 107 -5.47 11.11 -18.08
C ALA A 107 -5.16 10.56 -19.40
N ALA A 108 -6.01 10.62 -20.29
CA ALA A 108 -5.78 10.07 -21.57
C ALA A 108 -4.61 10.71 -22.14
N ARG A 109 -4.45 11.94 -22.06
CA ARG A 109 -3.42 12.52 -22.63
C ARG A 109 -2.20 12.12 -22.05
N ARG A 110 -2.14 12.05 -20.85
CA ARG A 110 -1.04 11.66 -20.26
C ARG A 110 -0.57 10.42 -20.70
N LYS A 111 -1.36 9.54 -20.84
CA LYS A 111 -1.00 8.33 -21.18
C LYS A 111 -0.39 8.33 -22.45
N LYS A 112 -0.85 8.95 -23.33
CA LYS A 112 -0.33 8.92 -24.52
C LYS A 112 0.94 9.48 -24.52
N ARG A 113 1.14 10.44 -23.85
CA ARG A 113 2.30 11.01 -23.91
C ARG A 113 3.30 10.23 -23.32
N ALA A 114 2.97 9.51 -22.47
CA ALA A 114 3.91 8.77 -21.80
C ALA A 114 4.40 7.82 -22.78
N ALA A 115 3.70 7.58 -23.69
CA ALA A 115 4.15 6.60 -24.61
C ALA A 115 5.32 7.07 -25.37
#